data_823894459ec890df6b517d09c05dc3b1
#
_entry.id   823894459ec890df6b517d09c05dc3b1
#
_cell.length_a   1.000
_cell.length_b   1.000
_cell.length_c   1.000
_cell.angle_alpha   90.00
_cell.angle_beta   90.00
_cell.angle_gamma   90.00
#
_symmetry.space_group_name_H-M   'P 1'
#
loop_
_entity.id
_entity.type
_entity.pdbx_description
1 polymer ?
#
loop_
_entity_poly.entity_id
_entity_poly.type
_entity_poly.pdbx_seq_one_letter_code
_entity_poly.pdbx_strand_id
1 'polypeptide(L)'
;RRAASESSGLQHHDSMLQSRFIFCRITTLLMMQAQQFAQVVLDWYQRYGRKTLPWQLEKTAYQVWLSEVMLQQTQVATVIPYFERFMARFPTITDLANAPLDEVLHLWTGLGYYARARNLHKAAQQVATLHDGKFPQTFDEVAALPGVGRSTAGAILSLSLGQHYPILDGNVKRVLARCYAVSGWPGKKEVEKRLWEIAEDVTPAKGVERFNQAMMDLGAMVCTRSKPKCEL
;
A
#
# COMPACT_ATOMS: atom_id res chain seq x y z
N ARG A 1 -24.42 -58.90 2.07
CA ARG A 1 -23.20 -58.63 1.26
C ARG A 1 -23.43 -57.39 0.43
N ARG A 2 -22.88 -56.31 0.82
CA ARG A 2 -22.18 -55.21 0.09
C ARG A 2 -22.17 -53.99 0.99
N ALA A 3 -21.07 -53.81 1.66
CA ALA A 3 -20.64 -52.56 2.19
C ALA A 3 -19.13 -52.54 1.98
N ALA A 4 -18.62 -51.54 1.30
CA ALA A 4 -17.26 -51.00 1.32
C ALA A 4 -16.90 -50.43 -0.06
N SER A 5 -16.98 -49.11 -0.19
CA SER A 5 -16.07 -48.32 -1.08
C SER A 5 -16.55 -46.85 -1.19
N GLU A 6 -16.48 -46.09 -0.12
CA GLU A 6 -16.58 -44.62 -0.20
C GLU A 6 -15.79 -43.95 0.93
N SER A 7 -14.49 -44.20 1.02
CA SER A 7 -13.65 -43.50 2.02
C SER A 7 -12.29 -43.04 1.50
N SER A 8 -12.03 -43.13 0.20
CA SER A 8 -10.69 -42.77 -0.34
C SER A 8 -10.59 -41.41 -1.04
N GLY A 9 -11.72 -40.69 -1.23
CA GLY A 9 -11.73 -39.40 -1.93
C GLY A 9 -11.49 -38.17 -1.07
N LEU A 10 -11.77 -38.23 0.22
CA LEU A 10 -11.68 -37.06 1.13
C LEU A 10 -10.31 -36.89 1.78
N GLN A 11 -9.51 -37.93 1.87
CA GLN A 11 -8.16 -37.86 2.47
C GLN A 11 -7.10 -37.27 1.54
N HIS A 12 -7.29 -37.31 0.21
CA HIS A 12 -6.32 -36.74 -0.73
C HIS A 12 -6.42 -35.23 -0.95
N HIS A 13 -7.59 -34.63 -0.69
CA HIS A 13 -7.78 -33.19 -0.82
C HIS A 13 -7.22 -32.41 0.37
N ASP A 14 -7.25 -33.01 1.56
CA ASP A 14 -6.72 -32.39 2.79
C ASP A 14 -5.18 -32.43 2.86
N SER A 15 -4.55 -33.45 2.28
CA SER A 15 -3.07 -33.58 2.27
C SER A 15 -2.40 -32.56 1.34
N MET A 16 -3.05 -32.19 0.22
CA MET A 16 -2.54 -31.15 -0.69
C MET A 16 -2.70 -29.73 -0.14
N LEU A 17 -3.74 -29.47 0.62
CA LEU A 17 -3.91 -28.19 1.32
C LEU A 17 -2.96 -28.07 2.50
N GLN A 18 -2.75 -29.14 3.25
CA GLN A 18 -1.76 -29.17 4.34
C GLN A 18 -0.33 -29.06 3.84
N SER A 19 0.04 -29.66 2.72
CA SER A 19 1.39 -29.55 2.17
C SER A 19 1.71 -28.13 1.64
N ARG A 20 0.74 -27.42 1.07
CA ARG A 20 0.87 -26.01 0.69
C ARG A 20 0.99 -25.07 1.90
N PHE A 21 0.34 -25.40 3.02
CA PHE A 21 0.51 -24.69 4.29
C PHE A 21 1.83 -25.03 5.01
N ILE A 22 2.34 -26.23 4.83
CA ILE A 22 3.61 -26.68 5.44
C ILE A 22 4.82 -26.03 4.75
N PHE A 23 4.81 -25.83 3.44
CA PHE A 23 5.90 -25.14 2.75
C PHE A 23 6.02 -23.65 3.13
N CYS A 24 4.90 -22.99 3.41
CA CYS A 24 4.92 -21.64 4.00
C CYS A 24 5.36 -21.65 5.48
N ARG A 25 5.20 -22.78 6.19
CA ARG A 25 5.56 -22.95 7.61
C ARG A 25 7.04 -23.25 7.85
N ILE A 26 7.75 -23.84 6.92
CA ILE A 26 9.18 -24.18 7.12
C ILE A 26 10.07 -22.94 7.03
N THR A 27 9.66 -21.92 6.27
CA THR A 27 10.31 -20.59 6.29
C THR A 27 9.95 -19.79 7.55
N THR A 28 8.92 -20.16 8.28
CA THR A 28 8.40 -19.45 9.47
C THR A 28 9.05 -19.90 10.78
N LEU A 29 9.87 -20.95 10.78
CA LEU A 29 10.53 -21.46 12.00
C LEU A 29 11.81 -20.69 12.38
N LEU A 30 12.31 -19.84 11.52
CA LEU A 30 13.25 -18.80 11.86
C LEU A 30 12.48 -17.48 11.79
N MET A 31 11.99 -17.00 12.92
CA MET A 31 11.53 -15.61 13.05
C MET A 31 12.66 -14.73 12.51
N MET A 32 12.53 -14.32 11.27
CA MET A 32 13.47 -13.38 10.67
C MET A 32 13.46 -12.15 11.56
N GLN A 33 14.59 -11.78 12.13
CA GLN A 33 14.69 -10.53 12.87
C GLN A 33 14.20 -9.40 11.94
N ALA A 34 13.51 -8.42 12.49
CA ALA A 34 12.91 -7.33 11.72
C ALA A 34 13.90 -6.67 10.75
N GLN A 35 15.15 -6.50 11.19
CA GLN A 35 16.23 -5.97 10.36
C GLN A 35 16.59 -6.85 9.15
N GLN A 36 16.60 -8.17 9.34
CA GLN A 36 16.89 -9.12 8.26
C GLN A 36 15.76 -9.12 7.23
N PHE A 37 14.50 -9.06 7.67
CA PHE A 37 13.35 -8.93 6.77
C PHE A 37 13.45 -7.65 5.93
N ALA A 38 13.73 -6.50 6.57
CA ALA A 38 13.90 -5.24 5.87
C ALA A 38 15.01 -5.29 4.82
N GLN A 39 16.16 -5.91 5.15
CA GLN A 39 17.27 -6.05 4.21
C GLN A 39 16.90 -6.90 3.00
N VAL A 40 16.28 -8.06 3.20
CA VAL A 40 15.84 -8.93 2.10
C VAL A 40 14.85 -8.23 1.18
N VAL A 41 13.89 -7.48 1.74
CA VAL A 41 12.91 -6.70 0.97
C VAL A 41 13.60 -5.60 0.16
N LEU A 42 14.58 -4.90 0.75
CA LEU A 42 15.34 -3.86 0.05
C LEU A 42 16.21 -4.43 -1.07
N ASP A 43 16.86 -5.57 -0.85
CA ASP A 43 17.67 -6.25 -1.86
C ASP A 43 16.82 -6.72 -3.05
N TRP A 44 15.64 -7.26 -2.77
CA TRP A 44 14.64 -7.59 -3.80
C TRP A 44 14.21 -6.34 -4.58
N TYR A 45 13.87 -5.25 -3.88
CA TYR A 45 13.44 -4.00 -4.49
C TYR A 45 14.52 -3.39 -5.38
N GLN A 46 15.78 -3.48 -4.97
CA GLN A 46 16.89 -2.98 -5.76
C GLN A 46 16.95 -3.63 -7.16
N ARG A 47 16.60 -4.92 -7.25
CA ARG A 47 16.65 -5.70 -8.49
C ARG A 47 15.36 -5.61 -9.30
N TYR A 48 14.23 -5.66 -8.65
CA TYR A 48 12.93 -5.92 -9.28
C TYR A 48 11.87 -4.85 -9.03
N GLY A 49 12.10 -3.93 -8.11
CA GLY A 49 11.13 -2.88 -7.74
C GLY A 49 10.91 -1.86 -8.86
N ARG A 50 9.72 -1.28 -8.88
CA ARG A 50 9.36 -0.20 -9.81
C ARG A 50 9.99 1.11 -9.36
N LYS A 51 10.72 1.78 -10.26
CA LYS A 51 11.48 3.00 -9.95
C LYS A 51 11.17 4.15 -10.91
N THR A 52 10.35 3.90 -11.93
CA THR A 52 10.10 4.82 -13.04
C THR A 52 8.64 5.21 -13.17
N LEU A 53 7.84 5.04 -12.11
CA LEU A 53 6.47 5.52 -12.11
C LEU A 53 6.47 7.06 -12.09
N PRO A 54 5.52 7.74 -12.77
CA PRO A 54 5.53 9.20 -12.90
C PRO A 54 5.69 9.94 -11.57
N TRP A 55 5.01 9.48 -10.51
CA TRP A 55 5.08 10.04 -9.16
C TRP A 55 6.35 9.69 -8.37
N GLN A 56 7.26 8.91 -8.96
CA GLN A 56 8.55 8.56 -8.37
C GLN A 56 9.70 9.41 -8.93
N LEU A 57 9.49 10.10 -10.05
CA LEU A 57 10.52 10.90 -10.71
C LEU A 57 10.79 12.20 -9.96
N GLU A 58 9.72 12.91 -9.58
CA GLU A 58 9.77 14.09 -8.73
C GLU A 58 8.90 13.83 -7.50
N LYS A 59 9.50 13.51 -6.36
CA LYS A 59 8.79 13.06 -5.16
C LYS A 59 8.34 14.23 -4.28
N THR A 60 7.58 15.15 -4.81
CA THR A 60 6.95 16.17 -3.97
C THR A 60 5.82 15.56 -3.13
N ALA A 61 5.54 16.11 -1.96
CA ALA A 61 4.44 15.62 -1.11
C ALA A 61 3.09 15.69 -1.82
N TYR A 62 2.88 16.70 -2.67
CA TYR A 62 1.67 16.84 -3.48
C TYR A 62 1.53 15.69 -4.49
N GLN A 63 2.58 15.37 -5.25
CA GLN A 63 2.55 14.30 -6.24
C GLN A 63 2.38 12.92 -5.60
N VAL A 64 3.07 12.66 -4.50
CA VAL A 64 2.92 11.42 -3.73
C VAL A 64 1.49 11.30 -3.20
N TRP A 65 0.97 12.35 -2.57
CA TRP A 65 -0.40 12.35 -2.08
C TRP A 65 -1.43 12.10 -3.18
N LEU A 66 -1.32 12.80 -4.30
CA LEU A 66 -2.21 12.61 -5.47
C LEU A 66 -2.19 11.15 -5.93
N SER A 67 -0.99 10.57 -6.11
CA SER A 67 -0.86 9.18 -6.54
C SER A 67 -1.42 8.19 -5.52
N GLU A 68 -1.16 8.39 -4.22
CA GLU A 68 -1.68 7.53 -3.16
C GLU A 68 -3.21 7.52 -3.14
N VAL A 69 -3.85 8.69 -3.31
CA VAL A 69 -5.31 8.78 -3.38
C VAL A 69 -5.85 8.11 -4.65
N MET A 70 -5.20 8.27 -5.80
CA MET A 70 -5.60 7.63 -7.06
C MET A 70 -5.43 6.11 -7.01
N LEU A 71 -4.39 5.61 -6.33
CA LEU A 71 -4.08 4.19 -6.20
C LEU A 71 -5.00 3.44 -5.22
N GLN A 72 -5.77 4.13 -4.38
CA GLN A 72 -6.76 3.47 -3.53
C GLN A 72 -7.73 2.64 -4.38
N GLN A 73 -7.65 1.31 -4.27
CA GLN A 73 -8.49 0.34 -5.00
C GLN A 73 -8.41 0.44 -6.55
N THR A 74 -7.35 1.06 -7.09
CA THR A 74 -7.13 1.20 -8.53
C THR A 74 -5.73 0.70 -8.89
N GLN A 75 -5.62 0.03 -10.05
CA GLN A 75 -4.35 -0.51 -10.53
C GLN A 75 -3.43 0.59 -11.08
N VAL A 76 -2.11 0.41 -10.92
CA VAL A 76 -1.08 1.36 -11.38
C VAL A 76 -1.23 1.72 -12.85
N ALA A 77 -1.42 0.72 -13.73
CA ALA A 77 -1.56 0.96 -15.17
C ALA A 77 -2.76 1.86 -15.51
N THR A 78 -3.82 1.79 -14.71
CA THR A 78 -4.99 2.67 -14.87
C THR A 78 -4.70 4.08 -14.34
N VAL A 79 -3.93 4.20 -13.26
CA VAL A 79 -3.66 5.50 -12.62
C VAL A 79 -2.71 6.37 -13.42
N ILE A 80 -1.70 5.80 -14.08
CA ILE A 80 -0.68 6.56 -14.82
C ILE A 80 -1.27 7.67 -15.71
N PRO A 81 -2.16 7.38 -16.69
CA PRO A 81 -2.68 8.42 -17.58
C PRO A 81 -3.56 9.45 -16.85
N TYR A 82 -4.17 9.10 -15.74
CA TYR A 82 -4.93 10.06 -14.93
C TYR A 82 -4.02 10.98 -14.14
N PHE A 83 -2.98 10.43 -13.54
CA PHE A 83 -1.97 11.22 -12.82
C PHE A 83 -1.32 12.26 -13.74
N GLU A 84 -0.89 11.86 -14.92
CA GLU A 84 -0.27 12.76 -15.92
C GLU A 84 -1.22 13.88 -16.32
N ARG A 85 -2.50 13.59 -16.60
CA ARG A 85 -3.51 14.62 -16.93
C ARG A 85 -3.79 15.57 -15.77
N PHE A 86 -3.85 15.04 -14.53
CA PHE A 86 -4.03 15.86 -13.35
C PHE A 86 -2.84 16.78 -13.11
N MET A 87 -1.62 16.27 -13.22
CA MET A 87 -0.41 17.08 -13.07
C MET A 87 -0.27 18.14 -14.16
N ALA A 88 -0.65 17.84 -15.37
CA ALA A 88 -0.67 18.81 -16.47
C ALA A 88 -1.67 19.95 -16.22
N ARG A 89 -2.84 19.65 -15.63
CA ARG A 89 -3.90 20.65 -15.39
C ARG A 89 -3.75 21.36 -14.05
N PHE A 90 -3.31 20.63 -13.02
CA PHE A 90 -3.15 21.10 -11.65
C PHE A 90 -1.71 20.83 -11.17
N PRO A 91 -0.71 21.59 -11.68
CA PRO A 91 0.70 21.36 -11.33
C PRO A 91 1.00 21.63 -9.86
N THR A 92 0.21 22.46 -9.19
CA THR A 92 0.33 22.73 -7.76
C THR A 92 -0.95 22.39 -6.99
N ILE A 93 -0.81 22.23 -5.68
CA ILE A 93 -1.97 22.01 -4.81
C ILE A 93 -2.92 23.21 -4.81
N THR A 94 -2.39 24.42 -5.02
CA THR A 94 -3.17 25.65 -5.11
C THR A 94 -4.00 25.68 -6.38
N ASP A 95 -3.47 25.22 -7.50
CA ASP A 95 -4.23 25.08 -8.76
C ASP A 95 -5.40 24.12 -8.58
N LEU A 96 -5.16 22.98 -7.91
CA LEU A 96 -6.22 22.03 -7.58
C LEU A 96 -7.25 22.61 -6.63
N ALA A 97 -6.83 23.34 -5.60
CA ALA A 97 -7.73 23.96 -4.62
C ALA A 97 -8.66 25.03 -5.23
N ASN A 98 -8.15 25.78 -6.18
CA ASN A 98 -8.88 26.88 -6.85
C ASN A 98 -9.75 26.39 -8.03
N ALA A 99 -9.58 25.15 -8.48
CA ALA A 99 -10.37 24.62 -9.57
C ALA A 99 -11.84 24.42 -9.16
N PRO A 100 -12.80 24.59 -10.08
CA PRO A 100 -14.17 24.15 -9.85
C PRO A 100 -14.23 22.64 -9.60
N LEU A 101 -15.05 22.21 -8.62
CA LEU A 101 -15.20 20.79 -8.29
C LEU A 101 -15.59 19.95 -9.52
N ASP A 102 -16.47 20.48 -10.36
CA ASP A 102 -16.93 19.77 -11.57
C ASP A 102 -15.78 19.49 -12.55
N GLU A 103 -14.81 20.39 -12.66
CA GLU A 103 -13.61 20.15 -13.48
C GLU A 103 -12.76 19.02 -12.90
N VAL A 104 -12.55 19.01 -11.59
CA VAL A 104 -11.82 17.94 -10.90
C VAL A 104 -12.52 16.60 -11.10
N LEU A 105 -13.85 16.54 -10.95
CA LEU A 105 -14.64 15.33 -11.16
C LEU A 105 -14.63 14.88 -12.63
N HIS A 106 -14.63 15.81 -13.57
CA HIS A 106 -14.54 15.51 -15.00
C HIS A 106 -13.22 14.81 -15.33
N LEU A 107 -12.09 15.33 -14.85
CA LEU A 107 -10.77 14.70 -15.04
C LEU A 107 -10.64 13.36 -14.32
N TRP A 108 -11.45 13.13 -13.26
CA TRP A 108 -11.48 11.86 -12.51
C TRP A 108 -12.37 10.79 -13.16
N THR A 109 -13.17 11.18 -14.16
CA THR A 109 -14.15 10.28 -14.80
C THR A 109 -13.46 9.04 -15.36
N GLY A 110 -13.93 7.86 -14.95
CA GLY A 110 -13.37 6.55 -15.30
C GLY A 110 -12.51 5.91 -14.20
N LEU A 111 -11.98 6.66 -13.22
CA LEU A 111 -11.28 6.07 -12.06
C LEU A 111 -12.23 5.44 -11.04
N GLY A 112 -13.50 5.85 -11.02
CA GLY A 112 -14.47 5.41 -10.02
C GLY A 112 -14.22 5.96 -8.60
N TYR A 113 -15.09 5.56 -7.65
CA TYR A 113 -14.99 5.98 -6.25
C TYR A 113 -14.84 7.50 -6.09
N TYR A 114 -15.75 8.28 -6.66
CA TYR A 114 -15.72 9.75 -6.73
C TYR A 114 -15.61 10.46 -5.37
N ALA A 115 -15.91 9.78 -4.28
CA ALA A 115 -15.66 10.31 -2.92
C ALA A 115 -14.17 10.64 -2.71
N ARG A 116 -13.26 9.89 -3.35
CA ARG A 116 -11.82 10.19 -3.30
C ARG A 116 -11.50 11.54 -3.93
N ALA A 117 -12.05 11.82 -5.11
CA ALA A 117 -11.85 13.09 -5.81
C ALA A 117 -12.42 14.28 -5.01
N ARG A 118 -13.62 14.12 -4.42
CA ARG A 118 -14.21 15.14 -3.55
C ARG A 118 -13.38 15.41 -2.31
N ASN A 119 -12.88 14.36 -1.65
CA ASN A 119 -12.00 14.49 -0.51
C ASN A 119 -10.65 15.11 -0.89
N LEU A 120 -10.07 14.71 -2.03
CA LEU A 120 -8.85 15.28 -2.58
C LEU A 120 -8.99 16.80 -2.79
N HIS A 121 -10.05 17.23 -3.45
CA HIS A 121 -10.33 18.64 -3.68
C HIS A 121 -10.53 19.41 -2.37
N LYS A 122 -11.34 18.89 -1.45
CA LYS A 122 -11.57 19.49 -0.13
C LYS A 122 -10.26 19.60 0.68
N ALA A 123 -9.40 18.56 0.62
CA ALA A 123 -8.11 18.58 1.28
C ALA A 123 -7.16 19.61 0.65
N ALA A 124 -7.16 19.75 -0.70
CA ALA A 124 -6.40 20.81 -1.37
C ALA A 124 -6.81 22.21 -0.91
N GLN A 125 -8.13 22.46 -0.81
CA GLN A 125 -8.66 23.73 -0.28
C GLN A 125 -8.21 23.97 1.17
N GLN A 126 -8.22 22.93 2.00
CA GLN A 126 -7.76 23.01 3.38
C GLN A 126 -6.27 23.37 3.45
N VAL A 127 -5.42 22.73 2.63
CA VAL A 127 -3.99 23.03 2.57
C VAL A 127 -3.76 24.47 2.06
N ALA A 128 -4.49 24.90 1.04
CA ALA A 128 -4.38 26.26 0.52
C ALA A 128 -4.74 27.31 1.60
N THR A 129 -5.76 27.03 2.41
CA THR A 129 -6.28 27.98 3.40
C THR A 129 -5.49 27.98 4.72
N LEU A 130 -5.09 26.79 5.22
CA LEU A 130 -4.49 26.64 6.55
C LEU A 130 -2.96 26.56 6.52
N HIS A 131 -2.36 26.24 5.35
CA HIS A 131 -0.92 26.01 5.19
C HIS A 131 -0.32 26.83 4.03
N ASP A 132 -0.94 27.93 3.61
CA ASP A 132 -0.47 28.81 2.53
C ASP A 132 -0.09 28.06 1.23
N GLY A 133 -0.84 27.02 0.89
CA GLY A 133 -0.57 26.16 -0.28
C GLY A 133 0.66 25.26 -0.15
N LYS A 134 1.29 25.20 1.02
CA LYS A 134 2.40 24.28 1.31
C LYS A 134 1.86 23.01 1.95
N PHE A 135 2.21 21.87 1.40
CA PHE A 135 1.76 20.60 1.96
C PHE A 135 2.30 20.43 3.40
N PRO A 136 1.45 20.07 4.38
CA PRO A 136 1.86 19.91 5.77
C PRO A 136 2.89 18.79 5.93
N GLN A 137 3.79 18.92 6.90
CA GLN A 137 4.94 18.04 7.10
C GLN A 137 4.89 17.26 8.41
N THR A 138 3.88 17.46 9.24
CA THR A 138 3.66 16.70 10.46
C THR A 138 2.61 15.63 10.24
N PHE A 139 2.74 14.51 10.96
CA PHE A 139 1.82 13.38 10.81
C PHE A 139 0.38 13.78 11.14
N ASP A 140 0.18 14.52 12.21
CA ASP A 140 -1.16 14.88 12.68
C ASP A 140 -1.88 15.81 11.69
N GLU A 141 -1.16 16.78 11.11
CA GLU A 141 -1.72 17.67 10.09
C GLU A 141 -2.07 16.90 8.80
N VAL A 142 -1.18 15.99 8.35
CA VAL A 142 -1.43 15.18 7.15
C VAL A 142 -2.58 14.19 7.38
N ALA A 143 -2.64 13.55 8.54
CA ALA A 143 -3.71 12.60 8.89
C ALA A 143 -5.07 13.29 9.10
N ALA A 144 -5.09 14.60 9.40
CA ALA A 144 -6.31 15.40 9.53
C ALA A 144 -6.93 15.77 8.17
N LEU A 145 -6.20 15.61 7.07
CA LEU A 145 -6.71 15.92 5.73
C LEU A 145 -7.86 14.97 5.32
N PRO A 146 -8.92 15.49 4.69
CA PRO A 146 -10.03 14.66 4.20
C PRO A 146 -9.58 13.49 3.32
N GLY A 147 -9.99 12.27 3.67
CA GLY A 147 -9.65 11.05 2.93
C GLY A 147 -8.24 10.49 3.18
N VAL A 148 -7.49 11.07 4.10
CA VAL A 148 -6.16 10.60 4.50
C VAL A 148 -6.26 9.84 5.83
N GLY A 149 -5.96 8.56 5.79
CA GLY A 149 -5.86 7.73 6.99
C GLY A 149 -4.40 7.52 7.43
N ARG A 150 -4.19 6.84 8.56
CA ARG A 150 -2.88 6.55 9.15
C ARG A 150 -1.86 6.03 8.12
N SER A 151 -2.22 5.01 7.33
CA SER A 151 -1.31 4.42 6.34
C SER A 151 -0.99 5.38 5.20
N THR A 152 -1.98 6.14 4.72
CA THR A 152 -1.78 7.13 3.66
C THR A 152 -0.90 8.29 4.14
N ALA A 153 -1.11 8.79 5.36
CA ALA A 153 -0.25 9.82 5.95
C ALA A 153 1.20 9.33 6.07
N GLY A 154 1.39 8.10 6.58
CA GLY A 154 2.71 7.47 6.65
C GLY A 154 3.36 7.32 5.28
N ALA A 155 2.60 6.92 4.24
CA ALA A 155 3.11 6.81 2.87
C ALA A 155 3.57 8.17 2.32
N ILE A 156 2.73 9.21 2.45
CA ILE A 156 3.07 10.55 1.98
C ILE A 156 4.37 11.03 2.62
N LEU A 157 4.43 11.03 3.95
CA LEU A 157 5.57 11.56 4.69
C LEU A 157 6.85 10.74 4.49
N SER A 158 6.75 9.42 4.43
CA SER A 158 7.92 8.57 4.20
C SER A 158 8.44 8.66 2.77
N LEU A 159 7.56 8.59 1.77
CA LEU A 159 7.97 8.57 0.37
C LEU A 159 8.49 9.92 -0.13
N SER A 160 7.92 11.05 0.37
CA SER A 160 8.31 12.38 -0.08
C SER A 160 9.36 13.06 0.79
N LEU A 161 9.36 12.82 2.11
CA LEU A 161 10.22 13.50 3.06
C LEU A 161 11.21 12.57 3.78
N GLY A 162 11.15 11.25 3.52
CA GLY A 162 12.01 10.28 4.19
C GLY A 162 11.75 10.13 5.70
N GLN A 163 10.61 10.63 6.19
CA GLN A 163 10.27 10.53 7.61
C GLN A 163 9.92 9.09 7.99
N HIS A 164 10.35 8.67 9.17
CA HIS A 164 10.18 7.31 9.65
C HIS A 164 8.73 7.02 10.08
N TYR A 165 7.90 6.65 9.09
CA TYR A 165 6.54 6.18 9.33
C TYR A 165 6.30 4.84 8.63
N PRO A 166 5.80 3.83 9.36
CA PRO A 166 5.35 2.58 8.76
C PRO A 166 4.05 2.79 7.98
N ILE A 167 3.82 1.91 7.00
CA ILE A 167 2.57 1.85 6.24
C ILE A 167 1.90 0.49 6.40
N LEU A 168 0.58 0.46 6.24
CA LEU A 168 -0.21 -0.78 6.32
C LEU A 168 -1.40 -0.72 5.36
N ASP A 169 -1.13 -0.61 4.06
CA ASP A 169 -2.13 -0.72 3.01
C ASP A 169 -2.53 -2.19 2.75
N GLY A 170 -3.44 -2.43 1.83
CA GLY A 170 -3.90 -3.79 1.51
C GLY A 170 -2.79 -4.73 0.99
N ASN A 171 -1.75 -4.20 0.35
CA ASN A 171 -0.60 -4.97 -0.11
C ASN A 171 0.30 -5.35 1.06
N VAL A 172 0.65 -4.37 1.89
CA VAL A 172 1.50 -4.55 3.07
C VAL A 172 0.83 -5.47 4.09
N LYS A 173 -0.48 -5.28 4.38
CA LYS A 173 -1.26 -6.20 5.24
C LYS A 173 -1.13 -7.66 4.78
N ARG A 174 -1.24 -7.90 3.49
CA ARG A 174 -1.14 -9.24 2.92
C ARG A 174 0.26 -9.82 3.03
N VAL A 175 1.28 -9.02 2.73
CA VAL A 175 2.68 -9.45 2.86
C VAL A 175 2.98 -9.80 4.32
N LEU A 176 2.74 -8.89 5.24
CA LEU A 176 3.04 -9.12 6.67
C LEU A 176 2.24 -10.27 7.26
N ALA A 177 0.93 -10.37 6.96
CA ALA A 177 0.10 -11.47 7.45
C ALA A 177 0.64 -12.84 7.01
N ARG A 178 1.17 -12.93 5.78
CA ARG A 178 1.73 -14.20 5.26
C ARG A 178 3.14 -14.47 5.78
N CYS A 179 4.02 -13.47 5.78
CA CYS A 179 5.40 -13.63 6.22
C CYS A 179 5.51 -13.90 7.72
N TYR A 180 4.62 -13.33 8.52
CA TYR A 180 4.59 -13.50 9.98
C TYR A 180 3.50 -14.46 10.46
N ALA A 181 2.85 -15.19 9.55
CA ALA A 181 1.81 -16.18 9.85
C ALA A 181 0.70 -15.64 10.79
N VAL A 182 0.31 -14.39 10.63
CA VAL A 182 -0.74 -13.75 11.43
C VAL A 182 -2.09 -14.35 11.03
N SER A 183 -2.72 -15.05 11.95
CA SER A 183 -4.01 -15.71 11.74
C SER A 183 -5.17 -14.72 11.82
N GLY A 184 -6.25 -15.06 11.11
CA GLY A 184 -7.49 -14.29 11.12
C GLY A 184 -7.62 -13.33 9.94
N TRP A 185 -8.79 -12.67 9.85
CA TRP A 185 -9.04 -11.72 8.78
C TRP A 185 -8.37 -10.36 9.08
N PRO A 186 -7.53 -9.84 8.15
CA PRO A 186 -6.76 -8.60 8.39
C PRO A 186 -7.58 -7.32 8.62
N GLY A 187 -8.90 -7.37 8.40
CA GLY A 187 -9.81 -6.26 8.71
C GLY A 187 -10.40 -6.30 10.12
N LYS A 188 -10.15 -7.33 10.94
CA LYS A 188 -10.51 -7.34 12.36
C LYS A 188 -9.54 -6.46 13.15
N LYS A 189 -10.07 -5.67 14.08
CA LYS A 189 -9.27 -4.69 14.85
C LYS A 189 -8.05 -5.32 15.55
N GLU A 190 -8.21 -6.50 16.14
CA GLU A 190 -7.13 -7.20 16.84
C GLU A 190 -6.03 -7.66 15.87
N VAL A 191 -6.42 -8.16 14.69
CA VAL A 191 -5.48 -8.60 13.64
C VAL A 191 -4.79 -7.38 13.03
N GLU A 192 -5.53 -6.32 12.75
CA GLU A 192 -4.96 -5.07 12.23
C GLU A 192 -3.98 -4.43 13.22
N LYS A 193 -4.32 -4.42 14.52
CA LYS A 193 -3.40 -3.95 15.57
C LYS A 193 -2.09 -4.74 15.54
N ARG A 194 -2.16 -6.07 15.50
CA ARG A 194 -0.97 -6.93 15.42
C ARG A 194 -0.14 -6.65 14.15
N LEU A 195 -0.79 -6.43 13.02
CA LEU A 195 -0.10 -6.10 11.77
C LEU A 195 0.58 -4.71 11.83
N TRP A 196 -0.01 -3.74 12.54
CA TRP A 196 0.65 -2.46 12.78
C TRP A 196 1.89 -2.59 13.65
N GLU A 197 1.84 -3.38 14.74
CA GLU A 197 3.00 -3.67 15.58
C GLU A 197 4.14 -4.26 14.74
N ILE A 198 3.84 -5.24 13.90
CA ILE A 198 4.83 -5.83 12.99
C ILE A 198 5.35 -4.79 11.98
N ALA A 199 4.46 -3.96 11.40
CA ALA A 199 4.86 -2.92 10.45
C ALA A 199 5.82 -1.91 11.10
N GLU A 200 5.59 -1.53 12.36
CA GLU A 200 6.48 -0.67 13.15
C GLU A 200 7.85 -1.33 13.36
N ASP A 201 7.86 -2.60 13.76
CA ASP A 201 9.08 -3.36 14.03
C ASP A 201 9.97 -3.54 12.79
N VAL A 202 9.36 -3.81 11.62
CA VAL A 202 10.11 -4.11 10.39
C VAL A 202 10.51 -2.88 9.59
N THR A 203 9.92 -1.71 9.87
CA THR A 203 10.23 -0.49 9.13
C THR A 203 11.61 0.04 9.55
N PRO A 204 12.60 0.09 8.65
CA PRO A 204 13.96 0.46 9.02
C PRO A 204 14.06 1.96 9.31
N ALA A 205 14.94 2.34 10.24
CA ALA A 205 15.19 3.74 10.58
C ALA A 205 15.81 4.55 9.42
N LYS A 206 16.49 3.88 8.47
CA LYS A 206 17.10 4.51 7.29
C LYS A 206 16.57 3.86 6.01
N GLY A 207 16.30 4.67 4.98
CA GLY A 207 15.81 4.18 3.70
C GLY A 207 14.34 3.75 3.75
N VAL A 208 13.57 4.33 4.66
CA VAL A 208 12.14 4.04 4.85
C VAL A 208 11.34 4.25 3.56
N GLU A 209 11.69 5.26 2.77
CA GLU A 209 11.06 5.58 1.48
C GLU A 209 11.19 4.40 0.49
N ARG A 210 12.37 3.78 0.44
CA ARG A 210 12.61 2.61 -0.41
C ARG A 210 11.94 1.36 0.14
N PHE A 211 11.96 1.20 1.46
CA PHE A 211 11.33 0.05 2.11
C PHE A 211 9.81 0.08 1.95
N ASN A 212 9.15 1.20 2.20
CA ASN A 212 7.71 1.32 2.03
C ASN A 212 7.28 1.10 0.58
N GLN A 213 8.00 1.67 -0.38
CA GLN A 213 7.76 1.40 -1.79
C GLN A 213 7.98 -0.09 -2.12
N ALA A 214 9.03 -0.69 -1.59
CA ALA A 214 9.34 -2.11 -1.77
C ALA A 214 8.22 -3.01 -1.25
N MET A 215 7.68 -2.72 -0.08
CA MET A 215 6.58 -3.48 0.52
C MET A 215 5.29 -3.42 -0.33
N MET A 216 4.95 -2.25 -0.85
CA MET A 216 3.82 -2.09 -1.78
C MET A 216 4.05 -2.87 -3.08
N ASP A 217 5.25 -2.77 -3.66
CA ASP A 217 5.62 -3.48 -4.88
C ASP A 217 5.63 -5.00 -4.69
N LEU A 218 6.22 -5.49 -3.60
CA LEU A 218 6.23 -6.90 -3.25
C LEU A 218 4.81 -7.47 -3.16
N GLY A 219 3.91 -6.72 -2.50
CA GLY A 219 2.50 -7.09 -2.42
C GLY A 219 1.77 -7.08 -3.76
N ALA A 220 2.09 -6.14 -4.64
CA ALA A 220 1.44 -6.00 -5.94
C ALA A 220 1.98 -6.99 -6.99
N MET A 221 3.27 -7.35 -6.95
CA MET A 221 3.96 -8.07 -8.04
C MET A 221 4.26 -9.53 -7.70
N VAL A 222 4.54 -9.85 -6.43
CA VAL A 222 4.95 -11.18 -5.96
C VAL A 222 3.90 -11.77 -5.03
N CYS A 223 3.67 -11.16 -3.87
CA CYS A 223 2.71 -11.63 -2.87
C CYS A 223 1.27 -11.22 -3.23
N THR A 224 0.83 -11.54 -4.44
CA THR A 224 -0.48 -11.18 -4.98
C THR A 224 -1.63 -11.87 -4.24
N ARG A 225 -2.86 -11.34 -4.38
CA ARG A 225 -4.04 -11.88 -3.72
C ARG A 225 -4.32 -13.34 -4.12
N SER A 226 -4.24 -13.61 -5.42
CA SER A 226 -4.38 -14.94 -6.00
C SER A 226 -3.09 -15.32 -6.73
N LYS A 227 -2.66 -16.57 -6.65
CA LYS A 227 -1.45 -17.12 -7.30
C LYS A 227 -0.17 -16.34 -6.93
N PRO A 228 0.17 -16.21 -5.63
CA PRO A 228 1.43 -15.59 -5.23
C PRO A 228 2.62 -16.40 -5.74
N LYS A 229 3.70 -15.69 -6.11
CA LYS A 229 4.95 -16.29 -6.61
C LYS A 229 5.89 -16.49 -5.41
N CYS A 230 5.64 -17.51 -4.59
CA CYS A 230 6.37 -17.73 -3.33
C CYS A 230 7.79 -18.28 -3.52
N GLU A 231 8.14 -18.70 -4.73
CA GLU A 231 9.48 -19.18 -5.10
C GLU A 231 10.47 -18.06 -5.47
N LEU A 232 10.01 -16.83 -5.56
CA LEU A 232 10.84 -15.65 -5.82
C LEU A 232 11.25 -14.94 -4.53
#